data_3f2c774a75bac65f968a4af3f42526fa
#
_entry.id   3f2c774a75bac65f968a4af3f42526fa
#
_cell.length_a   1.000
_cell.length_b   1.000
_cell.length_c   1.000
_cell.angle_alpha   90.00
_cell.angle_beta   90.00
_cell.angle_gamma   90.00
#
_symmetry.space_group_name_H-M   'P 1'
#
loop_
_entity.id
_entity.type
_entity.pdbx_description
1 polymer ?
#
loop_
_entity_poly.entity_id
_entity_poly.type
_entity_poly.pdbx_seq_one_letter_code
_entity_poly.pdbx_strand_id
1 'polypeptide(L)'
;MKNDLTCEVVQDLLPSYVDHLTSDVTNTAIETHIRECADCRRILSDMQTPEPVPAQTATDASTIDFLKKSNKRNKRRILAAILIVTLLLGSIWGYRTYFYPAPLKNTALIDYAVTVKDNKTIQIKGSLTDQTLGVAGIDYSCDPDHPETVTINVRTNRISAAGHNTFSDKKTETHAVKKVYVNDQIAWEDGTSILPKAAQIYATIHPYIGDMSANEKTLAALGISNVFSIANFKLQTTETPYGWIIYLDDAFTKKQQTTVEKTMKNYAMVILACTKNLGSVTFSYTLDGKTTDFTYTKEQGENEFLGTCIRNGEMVICVCDAKAFSVNW
;
A
#
# COMPACT_ATOMS: atom_id res chain seq x y z
N MET A 1 84.89 -1.93 -46.39
CA MET A 1 84.73 -1.18 -45.12
C MET A 1 85.02 -2.18 -44.01
N LYS A 2 86.11 -2.06 -43.26
CA LYS A 2 86.34 -2.86 -42.07
C LYS A 2 85.35 -2.38 -41.01
N ASN A 3 84.34 -3.17 -40.68
CA ASN A 3 83.52 -2.93 -39.52
C ASN A 3 84.26 -3.46 -38.29
N ASP A 4 85.10 -2.64 -37.72
CA ASP A 4 85.81 -2.98 -36.48
C ASP A 4 84.80 -2.69 -35.28
N LEU A 5 83.83 -3.60 -35.06
CA LEU A 5 83.12 -3.63 -33.83
C LEU A 5 84.07 -4.03 -32.69
N THR A 6 84.12 -3.22 -31.63
CA THR A 6 84.89 -3.59 -30.43
C THR A 6 84.25 -4.74 -29.69
N CYS A 7 84.95 -5.54 -28.93
CA CYS A 7 84.44 -6.65 -28.15
C CYS A 7 83.27 -6.20 -27.21
N GLU A 8 83.39 -5.01 -26.61
CA GLU A 8 82.36 -4.45 -25.73
C GLU A 8 81.04 -4.23 -26.44
N VAL A 9 81.05 -3.65 -27.66
CA VAL A 9 79.86 -3.41 -28.47
C VAL A 9 79.23 -4.72 -28.91
N VAL A 10 80.06 -5.74 -29.28
CA VAL A 10 79.55 -7.06 -29.66
C VAL A 10 78.85 -7.73 -28.47
N GLN A 11 79.45 -7.69 -27.27
CA GLN A 11 78.95 -8.29 -26.07
C GLN A 11 77.59 -7.67 -25.68
N ASP A 12 77.44 -6.36 -25.81
CA ASP A 12 76.10 -5.64 -25.57
C ASP A 12 75.07 -6.05 -26.58
N LEU A 13 75.44 -6.42 -27.79
CA LEU A 13 74.48 -6.81 -28.85
C LEU A 13 74.18 -8.33 -28.85
N LEU A 14 74.96 -9.16 -28.21
CA LEU A 14 74.77 -10.63 -28.19
C LEU A 14 73.45 -11.07 -27.64
N PRO A 15 72.85 -10.48 -26.58
CA PRO A 15 71.53 -10.85 -26.09
C PRO A 15 70.44 -10.63 -27.19
N SER A 16 70.50 -9.45 -27.82
CA SER A 16 69.54 -9.10 -28.89
C SER A 16 69.76 -9.94 -30.17
N TYR A 17 71.00 -10.36 -30.44
CA TYR A 17 71.32 -11.27 -31.55
C TYR A 17 70.76 -12.67 -31.30
N VAL A 18 70.88 -13.22 -30.12
CA VAL A 18 70.32 -14.52 -29.70
C VAL A 18 68.82 -14.53 -29.82
N ASP A 19 68.19 -13.41 -29.45
CA ASP A 19 66.76 -13.23 -29.52
C ASP A 19 66.25 -12.85 -30.91
N HIS A 20 67.09 -12.85 -31.96
CA HIS A 20 66.78 -12.47 -33.34
C HIS A 20 66.20 -11.06 -33.49
N LEU A 21 66.58 -10.14 -32.65
CA LEU A 21 66.06 -8.75 -32.64
C LEU A 21 66.94 -7.75 -33.37
N THR A 22 68.08 -8.20 -33.91
CA THR A 22 69.07 -7.37 -34.64
C THR A 22 68.86 -7.43 -36.15
N SER A 23 69.25 -6.34 -36.87
CA SER A 23 69.11 -6.27 -38.33
C SER A 23 70.16 -7.14 -39.03
N ASP A 24 69.90 -7.53 -40.29
CA ASP A 24 70.77 -8.37 -41.09
C ASP A 24 72.21 -7.78 -41.22
N VAL A 25 72.32 -6.45 -41.33
CA VAL A 25 73.63 -5.75 -41.39
C VAL A 25 74.35 -5.90 -40.08
N THR A 26 73.65 -5.78 -38.96
CA THR A 26 74.23 -5.94 -37.60
C THR A 26 74.66 -7.40 -37.37
N ASN A 27 73.81 -8.33 -37.79
CA ASN A 27 74.08 -9.78 -37.70
C ASN A 27 75.36 -10.15 -38.46
N THR A 28 75.54 -9.68 -39.70
CA THR A 28 76.78 -9.90 -40.47
C THR A 28 78.03 -9.33 -39.82
N ALA A 29 77.94 -8.15 -39.17
CA ALA A 29 79.01 -7.53 -38.45
C ALA A 29 79.43 -8.33 -37.19
N ILE A 30 78.39 -8.78 -36.41
CA ILE A 30 78.56 -9.61 -35.20
C ILE A 30 79.17 -10.93 -35.57
N GLU A 31 78.69 -11.64 -36.59
CA GLU A 31 79.19 -12.93 -37.09
C GLU A 31 80.68 -12.82 -37.53
N THR A 32 81.00 -11.73 -38.24
CA THR A 32 82.43 -11.48 -38.67
C THR A 32 83.36 -11.34 -37.46
N HIS A 33 82.90 -10.58 -36.47
CA HIS A 33 83.71 -10.42 -35.22
C HIS A 33 83.87 -11.73 -34.43
N ILE A 34 82.80 -12.52 -34.29
CA ILE A 34 82.78 -13.80 -33.56
C ILE A 34 83.69 -14.83 -34.25
N ARG A 35 83.85 -14.80 -35.58
CA ARG A 35 84.84 -15.68 -36.28
C ARG A 35 86.28 -15.41 -35.86
N GLU A 36 86.59 -14.14 -35.57
CA GLU A 36 87.99 -13.72 -35.25
C GLU A 36 88.27 -13.63 -33.77
N CYS A 37 87.22 -13.42 -32.93
CA CYS A 37 87.32 -13.25 -31.48
C CYS A 37 86.86 -14.50 -30.71
N ALA A 38 87.76 -15.18 -30.03
CA ALA A 38 87.48 -16.38 -29.24
C ALA A 38 86.67 -16.12 -27.99
N ASP A 39 86.83 -14.97 -27.37
CA ASP A 39 86.15 -14.61 -26.12
C ASP A 39 84.61 -14.30 -26.38
N CYS A 40 84.31 -13.54 -27.43
CA CYS A 40 82.91 -13.27 -27.80
C CYS A 40 82.22 -14.55 -28.30
N ARG A 41 82.95 -15.46 -28.93
CA ARG A 41 82.37 -16.78 -29.33
C ARG A 41 81.97 -17.60 -28.11
N ARG A 42 82.78 -17.60 -27.06
CA ARG A 42 82.51 -18.33 -25.82
C ARG A 42 81.25 -17.75 -25.14
N ILE A 43 81.22 -16.44 -25.03
CA ILE A 43 80.03 -15.79 -24.42
C ILE A 43 78.74 -16.12 -25.17
N LEU A 44 78.83 -16.14 -26.51
CA LEU A 44 77.67 -16.54 -27.33
C LEU A 44 77.23 -18.01 -27.08
N SER A 45 78.21 -18.93 -26.98
CA SER A 45 77.90 -20.34 -26.69
C SER A 45 77.34 -20.55 -25.31
N ASP A 46 77.77 -19.76 -24.30
CA ASP A 46 77.23 -19.81 -22.95
C ASP A 46 75.75 -19.30 -22.90
N MET A 47 75.46 -18.25 -23.69
CA MET A 47 74.12 -17.74 -23.83
C MET A 47 73.17 -18.69 -24.60
N GLN A 48 73.68 -19.48 -25.54
CA GLN A 48 72.90 -20.45 -26.32
C GLN A 48 72.74 -21.79 -25.60
N THR A 49 73.41 -22.01 -24.50
CA THR A 49 73.32 -23.25 -23.72
C THR A 49 71.95 -23.15 -22.93
N PRO A 50 70.96 -24.07 -23.14
CA PRO A 50 69.77 -24.06 -22.40
C PRO A 50 70.10 -24.20 -20.89
N GLU A 51 69.67 -23.22 -20.07
CA GLU A 51 69.68 -23.46 -18.62
C GLU A 51 68.81 -24.69 -18.33
N PRO A 52 69.24 -25.64 -17.52
CA PRO A 52 68.38 -26.75 -17.11
C PRO A 52 67.17 -26.17 -16.40
N VAL A 53 66.03 -26.20 -17.06
CA VAL A 53 64.75 -25.83 -16.44
C VAL A 53 64.67 -26.65 -15.16
N PRO A 54 64.63 -26.03 -13.95
CA PRO A 54 64.49 -26.79 -12.74
C PRO A 54 63.18 -27.56 -12.87
N ALA A 55 63.19 -28.88 -12.73
CA ALA A 55 62.06 -29.76 -12.74
C ALA A 55 61.03 -29.16 -11.82
N GLN A 56 59.88 -28.68 -12.37
CA GLN A 56 58.77 -28.20 -11.58
C GLN A 56 58.42 -29.29 -10.60
N THR A 57 58.88 -29.12 -9.38
CA THR A 57 58.65 -30.03 -8.27
C THR A 57 57.15 -30.14 -8.10
N ALA A 58 56.66 -31.34 -7.84
CA ALA A 58 55.26 -31.73 -7.62
C ALA A 58 54.49 -30.94 -6.51
N THR A 59 55.10 -29.86 -6.00
CA THR A 59 54.54 -28.91 -5.07
C THR A 59 53.49 -27.99 -5.67
N ASP A 60 53.51 -27.72 -6.98
CA ASP A 60 52.52 -26.82 -7.59
C ASP A 60 51.13 -27.47 -7.75
N ALA A 61 51.05 -28.77 -8.00
CA ALA A 61 49.81 -29.49 -8.09
C ALA A 61 49.06 -29.52 -6.75
N SER A 62 49.75 -29.65 -5.64
CA SER A 62 49.15 -29.64 -4.30
C SER A 62 48.69 -28.26 -3.87
N THR A 63 49.43 -27.20 -4.29
CA THR A 63 49.05 -25.79 -4.00
C THR A 63 47.84 -25.36 -4.80
N ILE A 64 47.75 -25.77 -6.06
CA ILE A 64 46.57 -25.50 -6.91
C ILE A 64 45.32 -26.26 -6.40
N ASP A 65 45.47 -27.47 -5.91
CA ASP A 65 44.40 -28.26 -5.36
C ASP A 65 43.91 -27.71 -4.00
N PHE A 66 44.83 -27.19 -3.20
CA PHE A 66 44.48 -26.47 -1.96
C PHE A 66 43.68 -25.18 -2.24
N LEU A 67 44.11 -24.39 -3.24
CA LEU A 67 43.37 -23.18 -3.63
C LEU A 67 41.98 -23.49 -4.20
N LYS A 68 41.86 -24.54 -5.00
CA LYS A 68 40.54 -25.03 -5.51
C LYS A 68 39.64 -25.50 -4.37
N LYS A 69 40.17 -26.24 -3.41
CA LYS A 69 39.45 -26.75 -2.22
C LYS A 69 39.06 -25.62 -1.28
N SER A 70 39.94 -24.64 -1.05
CA SER A 70 39.65 -23.42 -0.28
C SER A 70 38.61 -22.57 -0.93
N ASN A 71 38.66 -22.37 -2.24
CA ASN A 71 37.66 -21.58 -2.99
C ASN A 71 36.26 -22.25 -2.97
N LYS A 72 36.20 -23.59 -3.06
CA LYS A 72 34.94 -24.36 -2.93
C LYS A 72 34.34 -24.25 -1.51
N ARG A 73 35.21 -24.24 -0.47
CA ARG A 73 34.81 -24.08 0.93
C ARG A 73 34.30 -22.65 1.21
N ASN A 74 35.01 -21.65 0.68
CA ASN A 74 34.61 -20.25 0.79
C ASN A 74 33.30 -19.96 0.02
N LYS A 75 33.12 -20.49 -1.19
CA LYS A 75 31.87 -20.38 -1.93
C LYS A 75 30.67 -20.96 -1.14
N ARG A 76 30.88 -22.13 -0.51
CA ARG A 76 29.83 -22.72 0.35
C ARG A 76 29.53 -21.86 1.57
N ARG A 77 30.53 -21.25 2.21
CA ARG A 77 30.34 -20.33 3.35
C ARG A 77 29.64 -19.05 2.94
N ILE A 78 29.99 -18.50 1.77
CA ILE A 78 29.31 -17.31 1.20
C ILE A 78 27.85 -17.64 0.87
N LEU A 79 27.59 -18.78 0.21
CA LEU A 79 26.23 -19.23 -0.07
C LEU A 79 25.42 -19.46 1.21
N ALA A 80 26.01 -20.05 2.23
CA ALA A 80 25.35 -20.22 3.53
C ALA A 80 25.06 -18.88 4.20
N ALA A 81 26.00 -17.93 4.15
CA ALA A 81 25.79 -16.58 4.68
C ALA A 81 24.67 -15.84 3.94
N ILE A 82 24.64 -15.92 2.61
CA ILE A 82 23.57 -15.35 1.79
C ILE A 82 22.22 -15.97 2.18
N LEU A 83 22.17 -17.30 2.32
CA LEU A 83 20.94 -18.01 2.70
C LEU A 83 20.47 -17.59 4.10
N ILE A 84 21.37 -17.44 5.06
CA ILE A 84 21.01 -16.95 6.40
C ILE A 84 20.47 -15.52 6.33
N VAL A 85 21.12 -14.63 5.58
CA VAL A 85 20.67 -13.24 5.42
C VAL A 85 19.29 -13.19 4.74
N THR A 86 19.07 -13.97 3.69
CA THR A 86 17.77 -14.01 3.01
C THR A 86 16.67 -14.57 3.92
N LEU A 87 16.96 -15.59 4.73
CA LEU A 87 16.01 -16.12 5.72
C LEU A 87 15.70 -15.09 6.82
N LEU A 88 16.71 -14.36 7.31
CA LEU A 88 16.50 -13.30 8.30
C LEU A 88 15.67 -12.15 7.72
N LEU A 89 16.00 -11.68 6.52
CA LEU A 89 15.21 -10.64 5.84
C LEU A 89 13.79 -11.11 5.55
N GLY A 90 13.63 -12.35 5.10
CA GLY A 90 12.33 -12.98 4.88
C GLY A 90 11.50 -13.10 6.16
N SER A 91 12.13 -13.48 7.29
CA SER A 91 11.44 -13.57 8.57
C SER A 91 11.08 -12.19 9.13
N ILE A 92 11.93 -11.18 8.99
CA ILE A 92 11.62 -9.79 9.36
C ILE A 92 10.48 -9.24 8.50
N TRP A 93 10.52 -9.47 7.20
CA TRP A 93 9.45 -9.06 6.29
C TRP A 93 8.13 -9.78 6.60
N GLY A 94 8.18 -11.09 6.84
CA GLY A 94 7.03 -11.89 7.25
C GLY A 94 6.44 -11.40 8.57
N TYR A 95 7.29 -11.20 9.58
CA TYR A 95 6.86 -10.66 10.87
C TYR A 95 6.19 -9.28 10.70
N ARG A 96 6.83 -8.37 9.95
CA ARG A 96 6.29 -7.02 9.71
C ARG A 96 4.96 -7.05 8.95
N THR A 97 4.80 -7.99 8.00
CA THR A 97 3.59 -8.06 7.16
C THR A 97 2.41 -8.71 7.88
N TYR A 98 2.67 -9.72 8.70
CA TYR A 98 1.61 -10.54 9.29
C TYR A 98 1.36 -10.25 10.77
N PHE A 99 2.39 -9.96 11.55
CA PHE A 99 2.27 -9.83 13.00
C PHE A 99 2.35 -8.37 13.49
N TYR A 100 2.96 -7.47 12.71
CA TYR A 100 3.11 -6.10 13.17
C TYR A 100 1.75 -5.39 13.20
N PRO A 101 1.35 -4.81 14.37
CA PRO A 101 0.09 -4.11 14.51
C PRO A 101 0.09 -2.85 13.62
N ALA A 102 -0.86 -2.76 12.71
CA ALA A 102 -1.05 -1.58 11.87
C ALA A 102 -2.39 -0.92 12.16
N PRO A 103 -2.50 0.42 12.10
CA PRO A 103 -3.78 1.09 12.21
C PRO A 103 -4.70 0.65 11.07
N LEU A 104 -5.96 0.40 11.40
CA LEU A 104 -6.96 0.03 10.41
C LEU A 104 -7.28 1.25 9.54
N LYS A 105 -6.84 1.23 8.28
CA LYS A 105 -7.04 2.35 7.34
C LYS A 105 -8.45 2.39 6.74
N ASN A 106 -9.09 1.24 6.61
CA ASN A 106 -10.43 1.14 6.04
C ASN A 106 -11.43 0.89 7.16
N THR A 107 -12.12 1.94 7.58
CA THR A 107 -13.12 1.91 8.64
C THR A 107 -14.40 1.15 8.25
N ALA A 108 -14.60 0.82 6.97
CA ALA A 108 -15.68 -0.06 6.53
C ALA A 108 -15.48 -1.53 6.99
N LEU A 109 -14.27 -1.89 7.41
CA LEU A 109 -13.95 -3.23 7.92
C LEU A 109 -14.20 -3.40 9.42
N ILE A 110 -14.75 -2.41 10.09
CA ILE A 110 -15.02 -2.43 11.53
C ILE A 110 -16.47 -2.05 11.80
N ASP A 111 -17.14 -2.86 12.58
CA ASP A 111 -18.41 -2.55 13.20
C ASP A 111 -18.20 -2.25 14.67
N TYR A 112 -18.72 -1.13 15.18
CA TYR A 112 -18.49 -0.70 16.55
C TYR A 112 -19.67 0.06 17.13
N ALA A 113 -19.76 0.06 18.45
CA ALA A 113 -20.61 0.94 19.24
C ALA A 113 -19.76 1.60 20.34
N VAL A 114 -19.85 2.92 20.43
CA VAL A 114 -19.19 3.71 21.45
C VAL A 114 -20.25 4.32 22.38
N THR A 115 -20.07 4.18 23.66
CA THR A 115 -20.89 4.83 24.68
C THR A 115 -20.01 5.58 25.66
N VAL A 116 -20.44 6.76 26.09
CA VAL A 116 -19.74 7.55 27.10
C VAL A 116 -20.64 7.73 28.30
N LYS A 117 -20.17 7.28 29.46
CA LYS A 117 -20.87 7.44 30.75
C LYS A 117 -20.25 8.56 31.54
N ASP A 118 -21.08 9.33 32.19
CA ASP A 118 -20.67 10.47 33.10
C ASP A 118 -19.75 11.47 32.37
N ASN A 119 -19.88 11.59 31.04
CA ASN A 119 -19.02 12.38 30.15
C ASN A 119 -17.50 12.14 30.33
N LYS A 120 -17.10 11.00 30.87
CA LYS A 120 -15.69 10.67 31.15
C LYS A 120 -15.31 9.25 30.79
N THR A 121 -16.22 8.31 30.96
CA THR A 121 -15.92 6.90 30.78
C THR A 121 -16.37 6.44 29.41
N ILE A 122 -15.41 6.24 28.51
CA ILE A 122 -15.63 5.74 27.16
C ILE A 122 -15.64 4.22 27.22
N GLN A 123 -16.63 3.61 26.63
CA GLN A 123 -16.71 2.17 26.40
C GLN A 123 -16.89 1.93 24.91
N ILE A 124 -16.00 1.16 24.32
CA ILE A 124 -16.08 0.70 22.92
C ILE A 124 -16.29 -0.80 22.90
N LYS A 125 -17.17 -1.27 22.02
CA LYS A 125 -17.34 -2.68 21.68
C LYS A 125 -17.46 -2.78 20.17
N GLY A 126 -16.88 -3.81 19.58
CA GLY A 126 -16.97 -3.97 18.14
C GLY A 126 -16.41 -5.28 17.65
N SER A 127 -16.47 -5.43 16.33
CA SER A 127 -15.92 -6.57 15.60
C SER A 127 -15.38 -6.15 14.25
N LEU A 128 -14.41 -6.91 13.76
CA LEU A 128 -13.93 -6.78 12.40
C LEU A 128 -14.85 -7.59 11.48
N THR A 129 -15.26 -6.99 10.37
CA THR A 129 -16.05 -7.67 9.32
C THR A 129 -15.19 -8.62 8.49
N ASP A 130 -13.89 -8.31 8.37
CA ASP A 130 -12.91 -9.18 7.71
C ASP A 130 -12.34 -10.20 8.71
N GLN A 131 -12.70 -11.46 8.54
CA GLN A 131 -12.25 -12.57 9.40
C GLN A 131 -10.77 -12.90 9.22
N THR A 132 -10.09 -12.37 8.21
CA THR A 132 -8.64 -12.53 8.02
C THR A 132 -7.82 -11.58 8.87
N LEU A 133 -8.47 -10.61 9.51
CA LEU A 133 -7.86 -9.64 10.40
C LEU A 133 -8.15 -9.98 11.86
N GLY A 134 -7.16 -9.77 12.72
CA GLY A 134 -7.29 -9.82 14.16
C GLY A 134 -7.07 -8.45 14.80
N VAL A 135 -7.75 -8.18 15.90
CA VAL A 135 -7.50 -6.98 16.72
C VAL A 135 -6.19 -7.19 17.48
N ALA A 136 -5.22 -6.33 17.24
CA ALA A 136 -3.90 -6.37 17.85
C ALA A 136 -3.73 -5.39 19.03
N GLY A 137 -4.62 -4.40 19.13
CA GLY A 137 -4.61 -3.43 20.22
C GLY A 137 -5.58 -2.28 19.98
N ILE A 138 -5.89 -1.57 21.05
CA ILE A 138 -6.71 -0.37 21.06
C ILE A 138 -5.93 0.71 21.79
N ASP A 139 -5.65 1.82 21.11
CA ASP A 139 -4.97 2.96 21.69
C ASP A 139 -5.91 4.15 21.76
N TYR A 140 -5.72 4.96 22.79
CA TYR A 140 -6.48 6.19 22.97
C TYR A 140 -5.51 7.36 22.92
N SER A 141 -5.85 8.36 22.14
CA SER A 141 -5.14 9.63 22.06
C SER A 141 -6.12 10.77 22.24
N CYS A 142 -5.69 11.81 22.98
CA CYS A 142 -6.41 13.06 23.10
C CYS A 142 -5.68 14.12 22.27
N ASP A 143 -6.45 15.02 21.68
CA ASP A 143 -5.88 16.19 21.02
C ASP A 143 -5.40 17.16 22.14
N PRO A 144 -4.12 17.59 22.14
CA PRO A 144 -3.61 18.53 23.13
C PRO A 144 -4.34 19.87 23.13
N ASP A 145 -4.80 20.34 21.98
CA ASP A 145 -5.51 21.61 21.82
C ASP A 145 -7.01 21.48 22.10
N HIS A 146 -7.55 20.26 21.99
CA HIS A 146 -8.95 19.92 22.22
C HIS A 146 -9.08 18.69 23.11
N PRO A 147 -8.77 18.79 24.41
CA PRO A 147 -8.73 17.65 25.35
C PRO A 147 -10.09 16.96 25.52
N GLU A 148 -11.19 17.61 25.16
CA GLU A 148 -12.54 17.03 25.12
C GLU A 148 -12.77 16.08 23.93
N THR A 149 -11.80 15.97 23.01
CA THR A 149 -11.84 15.10 21.84
C THR A 149 -10.90 13.92 22.03
N VAL A 150 -11.45 12.73 21.99
CA VAL A 150 -10.69 11.47 22.13
C VAL A 150 -10.73 10.67 20.84
N THR A 151 -9.58 10.22 20.39
CA THR A 151 -9.48 9.31 19.24
C THR A 151 -9.09 7.92 19.71
N ILE A 152 -9.87 6.94 19.33
CA ILE A 152 -9.63 5.52 19.56
C ILE A 152 -9.04 4.94 18.28
N ASN A 153 -7.81 4.44 18.35
CA ASN A 153 -7.14 3.80 17.23
C ASN A 153 -7.18 2.29 17.40
N VAL A 154 -7.96 1.61 16.58
CA VAL A 154 -7.99 0.16 16.53
C VAL A 154 -6.89 -0.32 15.60
N ARG A 155 -5.94 -1.08 16.17
CA ARG A 155 -4.84 -1.71 15.42
C ARG A 155 -5.15 -3.14 15.12
N THR A 156 -4.82 -3.56 13.91
CA THR A 156 -5.07 -4.91 13.42
C THR A 156 -3.79 -5.57 12.94
N ASN A 157 -3.75 -6.89 12.94
CA ASN A 157 -2.75 -7.68 12.26
C ASN A 157 -3.43 -8.69 11.31
N ARG A 158 -2.65 -9.30 10.41
CA ARG A 158 -3.18 -10.26 9.42
C ARG A 158 -3.29 -11.69 9.92
N ILE A 159 -2.74 -11.98 11.07
CA ILE A 159 -2.93 -13.28 11.71
C ILE A 159 -3.93 -13.08 12.82
N SER A 160 -5.18 -13.34 12.51
CA SER A 160 -6.16 -13.64 13.54
C SER A 160 -5.73 -14.94 14.20
N ALA A 161 -5.08 -14.85 15.35
CA ALA A 161 -5.06 -15.99 16.24
C ALA A 161 -6.52 -16.28 16.56
N ALA A 162 -7.03 -17.42 16.07
CA ALA A 162 -8.40 -17.88 16.13
C ALA A 162 -9.27 -17.21 17.21
N GLY A 163 -10.18 -16.34 16.81
CA GLY A 163 -11.21 -15.81 17.71
C GLY A 163 -11.06 -14.35 18.15
N HIS A 164 -10.06 -13.59 17.69
CA HIS A 164 -9.87 -12.20 18.15
C HIS A 164 -10.32 -11.15 17.11
N ASN A 165 -11.40 -11.41 16.41
CA ASN A 165 -12.06 -10.42 15.55
C ASN A 165 -13.04 -9.51 16.31
N THR A 166 -13.37 -9.82 17.56
CA THR A 166 -14.19 -8.99 18.43
C THR A 166 -13.35 -8.30 19.49
N PHE A 167 -13.77 -7.12 19.91
CA PHE A 167 -13.09 -6.37 20.96
C PHE A 167 -14.08 -5.65 21.87
N SER A 168 -13.65 -5.43 23.08
CA SER A 168 -14.35 -4.59 24.06
C SER A 168 -13.31 -3.96 24.96
N ASP A 169 -13.37 -2.64 25.09
CA ASP A 169 -12.44 -1.91 25.95
C ASP A 169 -13.14 -0.76 26.65
N LYS A 170 -12.52 -0.28 27.75
CA LYS A 170 -13.06 0.79 28.56
C LYS A 170 -11.92 1.66 29.07
N LYS A 171 -12.05 2.98 28.86
CA LYS A 171 -11.12 3.98 29.38
C LYS A 171 -11.87 5.12 30.05
N THR A 172 -11.34 5.60 31.18
CA THR A 172 -11.85 6.77 31.86
C THR A 172 -10.87 7.91 31.68
N GLU A 173 -11.35 9.02 31.17
CA GLU A 173 -10.58 10.25 30.96
C GLU A 173 -10.67 11.18 32.16
N THR A 174 -9.65 12.00 32.31
CA THR A 174 -9.61 13.01 33.40
C THR A 174 -10.51 14.22 33.11
N HIS A 175 -10.71 14.51 31.81
CA HIS A 175 -11.51 15.61 31.29
C HIS A 175 -12.89 15.15 30.83
N ALA A 176 -13.82 16.09 30.72
CA ALA A 176 -15.12 15.78 30.10
C ALA A 176 -14.95 15.56 28.60
N VAL A 177 -15.47 14.43 28.12
CA VAL A 177 -15.44 14.06 26.70
C VAL A 177 -16.68 14.62 26.01
N LYS A 178 -16.49 15.30 24.89
CA LYS A 178 -17.57 15.80 24.01
C LYS A 178 -17.60 15.07 22.68
N LYS A 179 -16.44 14.62 22.17
CA LYS A 179 -16.34 13.92 20.91
C LYS A 179 -15.45 12.69 21.03
N VAL A 180 -15.86 11.62 20.39
CA VAL A 180 -15.04 10.40 20.26
C VAL A 180 -14.98 10.01 18.80
N TYR A 181 -13.75 9.83 18.30
CA TYR A 181 -13.47 9.27 16.98
C TYR A 181 -12.99 7.83 17.12
N VAL A 182 -13.36 6.98 16.19
CA VAL A 182 -12.75 5.66 16.00
C VAL A 182 -11.99 5.70 14.69
N ASN A 183 -10.67 5.61 14.78
CA ASN A 183 -9.76 5.98 13.71
C ASN A 183 -10.08 7.40 13.20
N ASP A 184 -10.55 7.56 11.97
CA ASP A 184 -10.84 8.86 11.37
C ASP A 184 -12.35 9.18 11.34
N GLN A 185 -13.20 8.34 11.94
CA GLN A 185 -14.66 8.50 11.92
C GLN A 185 -15.21 8.89 13.28
N ILE A 186 -16.14 9.86 13.27
CA ILE A 186 -16.87 10.23 14.48
C ILE A 186 -17.73 9.05 14.95
N ALA A 187 -17.62 8.71 16.23
CA ALA A 187 -18.32 7.57 16.82
C ALA A 187 -19.25 7.95 17.97
N TRP A 188 -19.03 9.12 18.55
CA TRP A 188 -19.88 9.65 19.60
C TRP A 188 -19.71 11.17 19.70
N GLU A 189 -20.80 11.89 19.89
CA GLU A 189 -20.81 13.35 20.07
C GLU A 189 -21.95 13.76 21.02
N ASP A 190 -21.64 14.56 22.04
CA ASP A 190 -22.57 15.20 22.97
C ASP A 190 -23.74 14.30 23.45
N GLY A 191 -23.42 13.09 23.89
CA GLY A 191 -24.41 12.14 24.41
C GLY A 191 -24.97 11.15 23.38
N THR A 192 -24.65 11.32 22.10
CA THR A 192 -25.20 10.49 21.02
C THR A 192 -24.13 9.55 20.44
N SER A 193 -24.43 8.26 20.40
CA SER A 193 -23.61 7.25 19.71
C SER A 193 -23.87 7.28 18.21
N ILE A 194 -22.81 7.30 17.40
CA ILE A 194 -22.87 7.35 15.95
C ILE A 194 -22.37 6.02 15.40
N LEU A 195 -23.23 5.33 14.67
CA LEU A 195 -22.90 4.04 14.06
C LEU A 195 -21.92 4.22 12.88
N PRO A 196 -21.06 3.22 12.59
CA PRO A 196 -20.09 3.29 11.48
C PRO A 196 -20.73 3.64 10.14
N LYS A 197 -21.87 3.05 9.82
CA LYS A 197 -22.59 3.30 8.58
C LYS A 197 -23.08 4.77 8.48
N ALA A 198 -23.58 5.31 9.58
CA ALA A 198 -24.00 6.70 9.65
C ALA A 198 -22.82 7.66 9.49
N ALA A 199 -21.69 7.35 10.14
CA ALA A 199 -20.46 8.13 10.01
C ALA A 199 -19.93 8.13 8.57
N GLN A 200 -19.97 6.98 7.89
CA GLN A 200 -19.60 6.88 6.48
C GLN A 200 -20.48 7.75 5.57
N ILE A 201 -21.80 7.71 5.79
CA ILE A 201 -22.75 8.54 5.04
C ILE A 201 -22.52 10.02 5.34
N TYR A 202 -22.36 10.39 6.61
CA TYR A 202 -22.09 11.76 7.03
C TYR A 202 -20.83 12.35 6.37
N ALA A 203 -19.79 11.55 6.21
CA ALA A 203 -18.56 11.96 5.53
C ALA A 203 -18.74 12.27 4.03
N THR A 204 -19.88 11.94 3.44
CA THR A 204 -20.19 12.24 2.01
C THR A 204 -20.97 13.53 1.82
N ILE A 205 -21.30 14.28 2.90
CA ILE A 205 -22.01 15.54 2.80
C ILE A 205 -21.23 16.53 1.93
N HIS A 206 -21.91 17.09 0.95
CA HIS A 206 -21.30 18.04 0.00
C HIS A 206 -22.27 19.14 -0.41
N PRO A 207 -21.75 20.33 -0.83
CA PRO A 207 -22.60 21.48 -1.07
C PRO A 207 -23.35 21.46 -2.40
N TYR A 208 -22.83 20.78 -3.44
CA TYR A 208 -23.32 20.93 -4.80
C TYR A 208 -23.62 19.63 -5.49
N ILE A 209 -24.85 19.47 -5.99
CA ILE A 209 -25.28 18.30 -6.79
C ILE A 209 -24.47 18.14 -8.10
N GLY A 210 -23.85 19.20 -8.61
CA GLY A 210 -22.97 19.13 -9.77
C GLY A 210 -21.65 18.40 -9.54
N ASP A 211 -21.27 18.12 -8.28
CA ASP A 211 -20.08 17.33 -7.95
C ASP A 211 -20.37 15.84 -8.09
N MET A 212 -20.08 15.31 -9.30
CA MET A 212 -20.35 13.92 -9.65
C MET A 212 -19.58 12.94 -8.77
N SER A 213 -18.33 13.26 -8.42
CA SER A 213 -17.49 12.39 -7.57
C SER A 213 -18.07 12.29 -6.14
N ALA A 214 -18.58 13.40 -5.60
CA ALA A 214 -19.24 13.41 -4.30
C ALA A 214 -20.58 12.65 -4.35
N ASN A 215 -21.35 12.80 -5.42
CA ASN A 215 -22.59 12.07 -5.64
C ASN A 215 -22.35 10.54 -5.67
N GLU A 216 -21.35 10.08 -6.41
CA GLU A 216 -21.00 8.66 -6.47
C GLU A 216 -20.56 8.12 -5.09
N LYS A 217 -19.80 8.87 -4.33
CA LYS A 217 -19.43 8.51 -2.95
C LYS A 217 -20.67 8.39 -2.05
N THR A 218 -21.65 9.29 -2.20
CA THR A 218 -22.89 9.23 -1.46
C THR A 218 -23.68 7.97 -1.80
N LEU A 219 -23.87 7.65 -3.09
CA LEU A 219 -24.57 6.43 -3.52
C LEU A 219 -23.86 5.16 -3.04
N ALA A 220 -22.52 5.14 -3.11
CA ALA A 220 -21.69 4.03 -2.62
C ALA A 220 -21.81 3.86 -1.10
N ALA A 221 -21.72 4.96 -0.34
CA ALA A 221 -21.89 4.93 1.12
C ALA A 221 -23.29 4.47 1.53
N LEU A 222 -24.32 4.84 0.79
CA LEU A 222 -25.68 4.35 1.00
C LEU A 222 -25.85 2.86 0.66
N GLY A 223 -25.02 2.32 -0.25
CA GLY A 223 -25.14 0.95 -0.75
C GLY A 223 -26.42 0.74 -1.57
N ILE A 224 -26.92 1.77 -2.23
CA ILE A 224 -28.16 1.73 -3.00
C ILE A 224 -28.13 0.69 -4.12
N SER A 225 -26.95 0.47 -4.71
CA SER A 225 -26.74 -0.54 -5.76
C SER A 225 -26.88 -1.99 -5.27
N ASN A 226 -26.94 -2.22 -3.96
CA ASN A 226 -27.23 -3.55 -3.39
C ASN A 226 -28.73 -3.85 -3.38
N VAL A 227 -29.58 -2.84 -3.60
CA VAL A 227 -31.03 -2.92 -3.50
C VAL A 227 -31.69 -2.64 -4.83
N PHE A 228 -31.15 -1.70 -5.59
CA PHE A 228 -31.67 -1.27 -6.87
C PHE A 228 -30.61 -1.34 -7.96
N SER A 229 -31.00 -1.78 -9.15
CA SER A 229 -30.17 -1.79 -10.35
C SER A 229 -30.22 -0.41 -11.00
N ILE A 230 -29.23 0.43 -10.73
CA ILE A 230 -29.14 1.78 -11.30
C ILE A 230 -28.66 1.69 -12.75
N ALA A 231 -29.52 2.08 -13.71
CA ALA A 231 -29.18 2.15 -15.13
C ALA A 231 -28.34 3.39 -15.46
N ASN A 232 -28.85 4.55 -15.07
CA ASN A 232 -28.16 5.83 -15.20
C ASN A 232 -28.80 6.88 -14.29
N PHE A 233 -28.35 8.13 -14.38
CA PHE A 233 -28.96 9.24 -13.68
C PHE A 233 -28.84 10.54 -14.49
N LYS A 234 -29.76 11.48 -14.19
CA LYS A 234 -29.78 12.82 -14.81
C LYS A 234 -29.92 13.87 -13.72
N LEU A 235 -29.09 14.90 -13.81
CA LEU A 235 -29.18 16.06 -12.95
C LEU A 235 -30.02 17.15 -13.64
N GLN A 236 -30.93 17.75 -12.88
CA GLN A 236 -31.73 18.91 -13.27
C GLN A 236 -31.15 20.13 -12.54
N THR A 237 -30.22 20.83 -13.20
CA THR A 237 -29.47 21.95 -12.62
C THR A 237 -29.69 23.27 -13.35
N THR A 238 -30.66 23.31 -14.27
CA THR A 238 -30.96 24.52 -15.06
C THR A 238 -31.72 25.56 -14.23
N GLU A 239 -32.63 25.09 -13.39
CA GLU A 239 -33.48 25.93 -12.54
C GLU A 239 -33.53 25.37 -11.12
N THR A 240 -33.69 26.21 -10.13
CA THR A 240 -33.91 25.82 -8.73
C THR A 240 -35.40 25.59 -8.46
N PRO A 241 -35.75 24.63 -7.62
CA PRO A 241 -34.90 23.72 -6.88
C PRO A 241 -34.32 22.62 -7.78
N TYR A 242 -33.00 22.34 -7.58
CA TYR A 242 -32.31 21.32 -8.37
C TYR A 242 -32.83 19.91 -8.09
N GLY A 243 -32.82 19.08 -9.13
CA GLY A 243 -33.34 17.73 -9.07
C GLY A 243 -32.29 16.68 -9.46
N TRP A 244 -32.44 15.49 -8.92
CA TRP A 244 -31.66 14.30 -9.28
C TRP A 244 -32.60 13.18 -9.68
N ILE A 245 -32.58 12.76 -10.95
CA ILE A 245 -33.35 11.63 -11.46
C ILE A 245 -32.43 10.41 -11.52
N ILE A 246 -32.81 9.34 -10.86
CA ILE A 246 -32.13 8.03 -10.83
C ILE A 246 -32.99 7.06 -11.60
N TYR A 247 -32.50 6.56 -12.72
CA TYR A 247 -33.18 5.58 -13.54
C TYR A 247 -32.82 4.17 -13.08
N LEU A 248 -33.85 3.35 -12.80
CA LEU A 248 -33.69 1.97 -12.38
C LEU A 248 -34.03 1.00 -13.53
N ASP A 249 -33.21 -0.05 -13.70
CA ASP A 249 -33.56 -1.16 -14.60
C ASP A 249 -34.55 -2.14 -13.99
N ASP A 250 -34.87 -1.94 -12.70
CA ASP A 250 -35.81 -2.82 -11.99
C ASP A 250 -37.24 -2.66 -12.44
N ALA A 251 -37.92 -3.80 -12.50
CA ALA A 251 -39.38 -3.87 -12.76
C ALA A 251 -40.14 -4.43 -11.55
N PHE A 252 -41.12 -3.71 -11.12
CA PHE A 252 -41.96 -4.07 -9.96
C PHE A 252 -43.42 -4.25 -10.32
N THR A 253 -44.13 -5.01 -9.51
CA THR A 253 -45.58 -5.19 -9.60
C THR A 253 -46.30 -4.22 -8.68
N LYS A 254 -47.58 -3.95 -8.96
CA LYS A 254 -48.45 -3.12 -8.13
C LYS A 254 -48.47 -3.54 -6.65
N LYS A 255 -48.33 -4.84 -6.38
CA LYS A 255 -48.25 -5.36 -4.99
C LYS A 255 -47.01 -4.92 -4.25
N GLN A 256 -45.91 -4.72 -4.95
CA GLN A 256 -44.60 -4.32 -4.39
C GLN A 256 -44.50 -2.79 -4.28
N GLN A 257 -45.29 -2.02 -5.00
CA GLN A 257 -45.17 -0.58 -5.15
C GLN A 257 -44.96 0.14 -3.81
N THR A 258 -45.87 -0.08 -2.85
CA THR A 258 -45.81 0.61 -1.55
C THR A 258 -44.54 0.33 -0.79
N THR A 259 -44.03 -0.91 -0.83
CA THR A 259 -42.79 -1.30 -0.15
C THR A 259 -41.57 -0.69 -0.84
N VAL A 260 -41.54 -0.74 -2.17
CA VAL A 260 -40.43 -0.21 -2.99
C VAL A 260 -40.36 1.31 -2.87
N GLU A 261 -41.52 2.02 -3.00
CA GLU A 261 -41.58 3.48 -2.86
C GLU A 261 -41.17 3.94 -1.44
N LYS A 262 -41.52 3.16 -0.40
CA LYS A 262 -41.06 3.43 0.96
C LYS A 262 -39.54 3.32 1.05
N THR A 263 -38.94 2.34 0.39
CA THR A 263 -37.47 2.18 0.33
C THR A 263 -36.83 3.33 -0.45
N MET A 264 -37.37 3.69 -1.61
CA MET A 264 -36.95 4.85 -2.40
C MET A 264 -37.01 6.15 -1.60
N LYS A 265 -38.11 6.35 -0.84
CA LYS A 265 -38.25 7.48 0.07
C LYS A 265 -37.12 7.57 1.07
N ASN A 266 -36.78 6.45 1.74
CA ASN A 266 -35.68 6.42 2.72
C ASN A 266 -34.35 6.83 2.09
N TYR A 267 -34.02 6.32 0.89
CA TYR A 267 -32.84 6.73 0.16
C TYR A 267 -32.89 8.22 -0.25
N ALA A 268 -34.01 8.68 -0.79
CA ALA A 268 -34.20 10.07 -1.20
C ALA A 268 -33.95 11.04 -0.03
N MET A 269 -34.46 10.73 1.14
CA MET A 269 -34.27 11.54 2.35
C MET A 269 -32.81 11.72 2.70
N VAL A 270 -32.04 10.64 2.68
CA VAL A 270 -30.60 10.71 3.01
C VAL A 270 -29.80 11.42 1.90
N ILE A 271 -30.12 11.18 0.63
CA ILE A 271 -29.50 11.88 -0.50
C ILE A 271 -29.73 13.40 -0.38
N LEU A 272 -30.96 13.82 -0.09
CA LEU A 272 -31.31 15.23 0.10
C LEU A 272 -30.57 15.86 1.30
N ALA A 273 -30.37 15.09 2.38
CA ALA A 273 -29.63 15.54 3.53
C ALA A 273 -28.10 15.65 3.25
N CYS A 274 -27.56 14.77 2.42
CA CYS A 274 -26.15 14.78 2.05
C CYS A 274 -25.77 15.84 1.00
N THR A 275 -26.76 16.35 0.21
CA THR A 275 -26.51 17.30 -0.88
C THR A 275 -27.23 18.61 -0.62
N LYS A 276 -26.49 19.64 -0.18
CA LYS A 276 -27.10 20.87 0.38
C LYS A 276 -28.01 21.63 -0.58
N ASN A 277 -27.64 21.73 -1.85
CA ASN A 277 -28.41 22.48 -2.85
C ASN A 277 -29.44 21.65 -3.63
N LEU A 278 -29.59 20.36 -3.28
CA LEU A 278 -30.56 19.49 -3.92
C LEU A 278 -31.96 19.73 -3.34
N GLY A 279 -32.96 19.82 -4.21
CA GLY A 279 -34.35 20.06 -3.82
C GLY A 279 -35.25 18.85 -3.99
N SER A 280 -34.94 17.94 -4.91
CA SER A 280 -35.74 16.73 -5.14
C SER A 280 -34.91 15.55 -5.63
N VAL A 281 -35.34 14.34 -5.28
CA VAL A 281 -34.83 13.07 -5.82
C VAL A 281 -36.04 12.32 -6.45
N THR A 282 -35.82 11.90 -7.69
CA THR A 282 -36.80 11.13 -8.46
C THR A 282 -36.22 9.77 -8.82
N PHE A 283 -36.92 8.70 -8.49
CA PHE A 283 -36.64 7.35 -8.98
C PHE A 283 -37.59 7.05 -10.14
N SER A 284 -37.02 6.77 -11.32
CA SER A 284 -37.75 6.35 -12.50
C SER A 284 -37.57 4.84 -12.68
N TYR A 285 -38.67 4.09 -12.63
CA TYR A 285 -38.65 2.62 -12.61
C TYR A 285 -39.83 2.04 -13.42
N THR A 286 -39.82 0.73 -13.68
CA THR A 286 -40.92 0.05 -14.37
C THR A 286 -41.88 -0.55 -13.37
N LEU A 287 -43.17 -0.18 -13.50
CA LEU A 287 -44.30 -0.72 -12.72
C LEU A 287 -45.32 -1.37 -13.66
N ASP A 288 -45.52 -2.67 -13.54
CA ASP A 288 -46.43 -3.45 -14.42
C ASP A 288 -46.21 -3.15 -15.92
N GLY A 289 -44.91 -3.03 -16.33
CA GLY A 289 -44.51 -2.76 -17.72
C GLY A 289 -44.61 -1.29 -18.16
N LYS A 290 -44.96 -0.36 -17.27
CA LYS A 290 -45.02 1.08 -17.55
C LYS A 290 -43.97 1.84 -16.74
N THR A 291 -43.29 2.80 -17.39
CA THR A 291 -42.40 3.72 -16.68
C THR A 291 -43.19 4.56 -15.69
N THR A 292 -42.74 4.59 -14.45
CA THR A 292 -43.36 5.29 -13.34
C THR A 292 -42.30 6.04 -12.57
N ASP A 293 -42.61 7.26 -12.13
CA ASP A 293 -41.69 8.09 -11.38
C ASP A 293 -42.19 8.22 -9.93
N PHE A 294 -41.26 8.05 -9.00
CA PHE A 294 -41.47 8.37 -7.59
C PHE A 294 -40.55 9.53 -7.22
N THR A 295 -41.13 10.66 -6.84
CA THR A 295 -40.37 11.87 -6.47
C THR A 295 -40.58 12.20 -5.00
N TYR A 296 -39.47 12.48 -4.31
CA TYR A 296 -39.47 12.97 -2.95
C TYR A 296 -38.71 14.30 -2.87
N THR A 297 -39.32 15.29 -2.24
CA THR A 297 -38.81 16.65 -2.17
C THR A 297 -38.23 16.99 -0.80
N LYS A 298 -37.30 17.97 -0.78
CA LYS A 298 -36.73 18.48 0.46
C LYS A 298 -37.76 19.02 1.42
N GLU A 299 -38.77 19.74 0.91
CA GLU A 299 -39.88 20.27 1.70
C GLU A 299 -40.70 19.15 2.38
N GLN A 300 -40.96 18.04 1.69
CA GLN A 300 -41.59 16.87 2.29
C GLN A 300 -40.74 16.30 3.43
N GLY A 301 -39.42 16.22 3.24
CA GLY A 301 -38.46 15.77 4.26
C GLY A 301 -38.48 16.67 5.49
N GLU A 302 -38.40 17.97 5.29
CA GLU A 302 -38.43 18.95 6.38
C GLU A 302 -39.69 18.86 7.20
N ASN A 303 -40.84 18.72 6.56
CA ASN A 303 -42.13 18.58 7.24
C ASN A 303 -42.28 17.29 8.04
N GLU A 304 -41.71 16.19 7.58
CA GLU A 304 -41.72 14.90 8.29
C GLU A 304 -40.72 14.84 9.44
N PHE A 305 -39.59 15.53 9.33
CA PHE A 305 -38.49 15.53 10.33
C PHE A 305 -38.59 16.64 11.37
N LEU A 306 -39.40 17.67 11.17
CA LEU A 306 -39.54 18.80 12.11
C LEU A 306 -39.93 18.40 13.56
N GLY A 307 -40.23 17.11 13.78
CA GLY A 307 -40.46 16.56 15.12
C GLY A 307 -39.18 16.18 15.92
N THR A 308 -38.03 15.99 15.29
CA THR A 308 -36.94 15.28 15.99
C THR A 308 -35.54 15.89 15.91
N CYS A 309 -35.13 16.63 14.90
CA CYS A 309 -33.73 17.05 14.77
C CYS A 309 -33.49 18.34 13.99
N ILE A 310 -33.85 19.47 14.54
CA ILE A 310 -33.29 20.76 14.15
C ILE A 310 -32.35 21.23 15.27
N ARG A 311 -31.03 21.13 15.08
CA ARG A 311 -30.05 21.93 15.82
C ARG A 311 -29.46 22.95 14.86
N ASN A 312 -29.63 24.22 15.18
CA ASN A 312 -28.97 25.37 14.53
C ASN A 312 -29.26 25.58 13.04
N GLY A 313 -30.48 25.24 12.52
CA GLY A 313 -30.82 25.51 11.14
C GLY A 313 -30.14 24.62 10.09
N GLU A 314 -29.37 23.66 10.50
CA GLU A 314 -28.80 22.61 9.64
C GLU A 314 -29.61 21.32 9.84
N MET A 315 -29.95 20.65 8.71
CA MET A 315 -30.53 19.31 8.75
C MET A 315 -29.44 18.36 9.26
N VAL A 316 -29.44 18.12 10.56
CA VAL A 316 -28.62 17.08 11.15
C VAL A 316 -29.30 15.77 10.82
N ILE A 317 -28.61 14.84 10.18
CA ILE A 317 -29.07 13.45 10.07
C ILE A 317 -29.08 12.91 11.49
N CYS A 318 -30.21 13.04 12.18
CA CYS A 318 -30.40 12.40 13.47
C CYS A 318 -30.46 10.89 13.25
N VAL A 319 -29.33 10.24 13.42
CA VAL A 319 -29.26 8.79 13.61
C VAL A 319 -29.70 8.47 15.06
N CYS A 320 -30.77 9.11 15.52
CA CYS A 320 -31.30 8.93 16.87
C CYS A 320 -32.03 7.62 17.07
N ASP A 321 -32.37 6.89 15.97
CA ASP A 321 -32.92 5.55 16.06
C ASP A 321 -32.18 4.61 15.11
N ALA A 322 -31.35 3.75 15.68
CA ALA A 322 -30.81 2.58 14.98
C ALA A 322 -31.94 1.70 14.35
N LYS A 323 -33.18 1.89 14.77
CA LYS A 323 -34.37 1.28 14.19
C LYS A 323 -34.89 1.97 12.92
N ALA A 324 -34.59 3.26 12.71
CA ALA A 324 -34.99 3.94 11.48
C ALA A 324 -34.09 3.55 10.29
N PHE A 325 -32.85 3.11 10.57
CA PHE A 325 -31.93 2.54 9.58
C PHE A 325 -31.84 1.01 9.61
N SER A 326 -32.58 0.31 10.44
CA SER A 326 -32.87 -1.09 10.22
C SER A 326 -33.85 -1.18 9.05
N VAL A 327 -33.40 -0.85 7.87
CA VAL A 327 -33.95 -1.42 6.66
C VAL A 327 -33.70 -2.91 6.82
N ASN A 328 -34.69 -3.68 7.23
CA ASN A 328 -34.63 -5.13 7.10
C ASN A 328 -34.46 -5.39 5.61
N TRP A 329 -33.22 -5.67 5.26
CA TRP A 329 -32.78 -6.17 3.96
C TRP A 329 -33.24 -7.60 3.79
#